data_c4250b08a151dda2f1a5e754f7b26347
#
_entry.id   c4250b08a151dda2f1a5e754f7b26347
#
_cell.length_a   1.000
_cell.length_b   1.000
_cell.length_c   1.000
_cell.angle_alpha   90.00
_cell.angle_beta   90.00
_cell.angle_gamma   90.00
#
_symmetry.space_group_name_H-M   'P 1'
#
loop_
_entity.id
_entity.type
_entity.pdbx_description
1 polymer ?
#
loop_
_entity_poly.entity_id
_entity_poly.type
_entity_poly.pdbx_seq_one_letter_code
_entity_poly.pdbx_strand_id
1 'polypeptide(L)'
;MNFNELDLLQAQKEGIISVEIFNKLIEYLKSSSEKKPVSNNSDANIANNNSKFNIENFLYYFGAFIIVSTMVWYLGSIWDTFGHSGLFVISILYFIIFVIIGNFLWNKKKKTPGGLLYVCAVSVIPLLVWAFECLIGIMPKDLNEYNDFHILIRSGWILMELATIFTGFVFLKYRKFPLLTLPICYAMWYLSMDIVPLCLGQAIEPTWGMRNFATCIFALLMLGYALKLDNDKQNKEDYSHWLYIFGATMLWGAIISILAQFECDNEFAYFLTAIFNFIYMFISILLKRKVFMVCGAIGFWTYLGHLAFQIFKDTPMFPIVLVIFGLLVIFFGIYYSKNCKLLEDKLRTFIGINNN
;
A
#
# COMPACT_ATOMS: atom_id res chain seq x y z
N MET A 1 12.60 8.21 28.08
CA MET A 1 13.54 7.98 29.19
C MET A 1 13.00 6.76 29.93
N ASN A 2 13.76 5.68 30.00
CA ASN A 2 13.43 4.52 30.82
C ASN A 2 14.30 4.56 32.06
N PHE A 3 13.68 4.63 33.22
CA PHE A 3 14.39 4.59 34.50
C PHE A 3 14.42 3.16 35.03
N ASN A 4 15.56 2.73 35.52
CA ASN A 4 15.81 1.41 36.06
C ASN A 4 15.92 1.45 37.59
N GLU A 5 15.76 0.31 38.27
CA GLU A 5 15.95 0.20 39.71
C GLU A 5 17.33 0.70 40.17
N LEU A 6 18.35 0.57 39.31
CA LEU A 6 19.69 1.09 39.53
C LEU A 6 19.75 2.63 39.58
N ASP A 7 18.93 3.31 38.80
CA ASP A 7 18.86 4.78 38.79
C ASP A 7 18.26 5.32 40.10
N LEU A 8 17.26 4.60 40.64
CA LEU A 8 16.67 4.92 41.95
C LEU A 8 17.63 4.66 43.08
N LEU A 9 18.44 3.61 43.05
CA LEU A 9 19.50 3.31 43.98
C LEU A 9 20.61 4.37 43.98
N GLN A 10 20.93 4.87 42.79
CA GLN A 10 21.92 5.93 42.62
C GLN A 10 21.40 7.26 43.16
N ALA A 11 20.14 7.62 42.88
CA ALA A 11 19.49 8.81 43.43
C ALA A 11 19.39 8.76 44.98
N GLN A 12 19.23 7.57 45.58
CA GLN A 12 19.28 7.36 47.02
C GLN A 12 20.71 7.59 47.59
N LYS A 13 21.76 7.05 46.93
CA LYS A 13 23.14 7.24 47.32
C LYS A 13 23.61 8.70 47.26
N GLU A 14 23.08 9.42 46.26
CA GLU A 14 23.34 10.85 46.05
C GLU A 14 22.50 11.75 46.97
N GLY A 15 21.65 11.18 47.83
CA GLY A 15 20.84 11.93 48.80
C GLY A 15 19.65 12.69 48.21
N ILE A 16 19.32 12.45 46.93
CA ILE A 16 18.21 13.11 46.24
C ILE A 16 16.87 12.56 46.76
N ILE A 17 16.81 11.27 47.12
CA ILE A 17 15.63 10.63 47.71
C ILE A 17 16.01 9.97 49.04
N SER A 18 15.13 10.08 50.05
CA SER A 18 15.36 9.44 51.36
C SER A 18 15.12 7.93 51.26
N VAL A 19 15.75 7.16 52.16
CA VAL A 19 15.59 5.70 52.24
C VAL A 19 14.11 5.29 52.36
N GLU A 20 13.33 6.09 53.08
CA GLU A 20 11.90 5.85 53.29
C GLU A 20 11.08 6.02 51.99
N ILE A 21 11.39 7.06 51.22
CA ILE A 21 10.76 7.30 49.89
C ILE A 21 11.16 6.22 48.91
N PHE A 22 12.44 5.80 48.89
CA PHE A 22 12.92 4.73 48.06
C PHE A 22 12.16 3.42 48.32
N ASN A 23 12.03 3.01 49.59
CA ASN A 23 11.32 1.78 49.96
C ASN A 23 9.82 1.85 49.57
N LYS A 24 9.16 2.98 49.80
CA LYS A 24 7.76 3.19 49.39
C LYS A 24 7.58 3.13 47.88
N LEU A 25 8.52 3.65 47.10
CA LEU A 25 8.52 3.63 45.63
C LEU A 25 8.73 2.22 45.11
N ILE A 26 9.63 1.44 45.67
CA ILE A 26 9.89 0.03 45.32
C ILE A 26 8.69 -0.83 45.66
N GLU A 27 8.08 -0.63 46.84
CA GLU A 27 6.87 -1.36 47.26
C GLU A 27 5.66 -1.04 46.34
N TYR A 28 5.47 0.24 45.99
CA TYR A 28 4.43 0.66 45.02
C TYR A 28 4.66 0.04 43.63
N LEU A 29 5.88 0.04 43.12
CA LEU A 29 6.22 -0.54 41.83
C LEU A 29 6.05 -2.07 41.84
N LYS A 30 6.40 -2.76 42.92
CA LYS A 30 6.16 -4.19 43.10
C LYS A 30 4.65 -4.51 43.19
N SER A 31 3.91 -3.76 44.01
CA SER A 31 2.45 -3.96 44.15
C SER A 31 1.68 -3.60 42.88
N SER A 32 2.16 -2.66 42.08
CA SER A 32 1.57 -2.31 40.77
C SER A 32 1.90 -3.34 39.69
N SER A 33 3.01 -4.08 39.81
CA SER A 33 3.33 -5.21 38.94
C SER A 33 2.52 -6.46 39.26
N GLU A 34 2.14 -6.67 40.56
CA GLU A 34 1.30 -7.78 40.99
C GLU A 34 -0.22 -7.56 40.74
N LYS A 35 -0.67 -6.31 40.65
CA LYS A 35 -2.07 -5.93 40.36
C LYS A 35 -2.44 -5.92 38.86
N LYS A 36 -1.52 -6.21 37.96
CA LYS A 36 -1.92 -6.47 36.56
C LYS A 36 -2.43 -7.90 36.49
N PRO A 37 -3.74 -8.11 36.16
CA PRO A 37 -4.21 -9.44 35.85
C PRO A 37 -3.33 -10.02 34.76
N VAL A 38 -3.02 -11.31 34.85
CA VAL A 38 -2.33 -12.11 33.84
C VAL A 38 -3.12 -12.02 32.54
N SER A 39 -2.94 -10.95 31.80
CA SER A 39 -3.37 -10.80 30.43
C SER A 39 -2.20 -11.29 29.60
N ASN A 40 -2.47 -12.39 28.90
CA ASN A 40 -1.63 -13.09 27.96
C ASN A 40 -0.51 -12.23 27.34
N ASN A 41 0.71 -12.77 27.33
CA ASN A 41 1.96 -12.26 26.76
C ASN A 41 1.95 -11.86 25.27
N SER A 42 0.87 -11.28 24.76
CA SER A 42 0.78 -10.74 23.40
C SER A 42 0.83 -9.21 23.34
N ASP A 43 0.51 -8.50 24.45
CA ASP A 43 0.36 -7.03 24.37
C ASP A 43 1.56 -6.23 24.93
N ALA A 44 2.42 -6.86 25.72
CA ALA A 44 3.65 -6.21 26.24
C ALA A 44 4.77 -6.07 25.19
N ASN A 45 4.67 -6.80 24.05
CA ASN A 45 5.62 -6.72 22.95
C ASN A 45 5.29 -5.59 21.95
N ILE A 46 4.13 -4.93 22.05
CA ILE A 46 3.70 -3.92 21.07
C ILE A 46 4.30 -2.53 21.37
N ALA A 47 4.63 -2.24 22.62
CA ALA A 47 5.14 -0.91 23.01
C ALA A 47 6.67 -0.75 22.91
N ASN A 48 7.44 -1.83 22.74
CA ASN A 48 8.92 -1.77 22.73
C ASN A 48 9.55 -2.28 21.43
N ASN A 49 8.76 -2.41 20.35
CA ASN A 49 9.24 -2.80 19.02
C ASN A 49 9.51 -1.59 18.14
N ASN A 50 10.42 -0.72 18.54
CA ASN A 50 11.19 0.05 17.58
C ASN A 50 12.01 -0.96 16.77
N SER A 51 11.47 -1.32 15.58
CA SER A 51 12.14 -1.99 14.45
C SER A 51 13.06 -3.18 14.75
N LYS A 52 12.71 -4.08 15.67
CA LYS A 52 13.31 -5.41 15.63
C LYS A 52 12.68 -6.18 14.49
N PHE A 53 13.49 -6.49 13.47
CA PHE A 53 13.14 -7.38 12.37
C PHE A 53 12.58 -8.69 12.95
N ASN A 54 11.27 -8.89 12.79
CA ASN A 54 10.62 -10.09 13.31
C ASN A 54 10.78 -11.22 12.28
N ILE A 55 11.78 -12.09 12.52
CA ILE A 55 12.10 -13.24 11.66
C ILE A 55 10.87 -14.12 11.42
N GLU A 56 10.01 -14.30 12.44
CA GLU A 56 8.79 -15.10 12.31
C GLU A 56 7.84 -14.53 11.24
N ASN A 57 7.56 -13.22 11.29
CA ASN A 57 6.74 -12.57 10.28
C ASN A 57 7.41 -12.58 8.90
N PHE A 58 8.73 -12.36 8.83
CA PHE A 58 9.45 -12.46 7.57
C PHE A 58 9.29 -13.85 6.94
N LEU A 59 9.44 -14.93 7.70
CA LEU A 59 9.26 -16.29 7.21
C LEU A 59 7.83 -16.54 6.71
N TYR A 60 6.81 -15.99 7.37
CA TYR A 60 5.43 -16.10 6.91
C TYR A 60 5.21 -15.40 5.56
N TYR A 61 5.68 -14.16 5.42
CA TYR A 61 5.58 -13.42 4.15
C TYR A 61 6.41 -14.07 3.05
N PHE A 62 7.61 -14.52 3.37
CA PHE A 62 8.48 -15.21 2.42
C PHE A 62 7.89 -16.55 1.98
N GLY A 63 7.29 -17.32 2.89
CA GLY A 63 6.56 -18.53 2.57
C GLY A 63 5.36 -18.27 1.66
N ALA A 64 4.56 -17.25 1.94
CA ALA A 64 3.46 -16.84 1.07
C ALA A 64 3.96 -16.41 -0.32
N PHE A 65 5.06 -15.68 -0.40
CA PHE A 65 5.69 -15.29 -1.66
C PHE A 65 6.12 -16.51 -2.48
N ILE A 66 6.77 -17.50 -1.86
CA ILE A 66 7.16 -18.77 -2.53
C ILE A 66 5.90 -19.48 -3.08
N ILE A 67 4.84 -19.60 -2.27
CA ILE A 67 3.60 -20.26 -2.69
C ILE A 67 3.03 -19.57 -3.93
N VAL A 68 2.86 -18.25 -3.90
CA VAL A 68 2.30 -17.47 -5.01
C VAL A 68 3.19 -17.57 -6.24
N SER A 69 4.51 -17.38 -6.10
CA SER A 69 5.46 -17.45 -7.22
C SER A 69 5.47 -18.83 -7.88
N THR A 70 5.48 -19.89 -7.07
CA THR A 70 5.43 -21.26 -7.56
C THR A 70 4.12 -21.55 -8.28
N MET A 71 3.00 -21.07 -7.72
CA MET A 71 1.68 -21.22 -8.32
C MET A 71 1.59 -20.52 -9.69
N VAL A 72 2.06 -19.27 -9.78
CA VAL A 72 2.07 -18.50 -11.04
C VAL A 72 2.96 -19.21 -12.08
N TRP A 73 4.15 -19.63 -11.69
CA TRP A 73 5.06 -20.35 -12.59
C TRP A 73 4.47 -21.68 -13.05
N TYR A 74 3.92 -22.48 -12.14
CA TYR A 74 3.32 -23.77 -12.45
C TYR A 74 2.12 -23.63 -13.39
N LEU A 75 1.22 -22.73 -13.09
CA LEU A 75 0.04 -22.44 -13.93
C LEU A 75 0.44 -21.97 -15.33
N GLY A 76 1.49 -21.13 -15.46
CA GLY A 76 2.04 -20.74 -16.74
C GLY A 76 2.63 -21.93 -17.53
N SER A 77 3.28 -22.85 -16.84
CA SER A 77 3.91 -24.04 -17.48
C SER A 77 2.90 -25.08 -18.00
N ILE A 78 1.75 -25.19 -17.34
CA ILE A 78 0.74 -26.21 -17.67
C ILE A 78 -0.46 -25.66 -18.46
N TRP A 79 -0.43 -24.36 -18.76
CA TRP A 79 -1.52 -23.63 -19.39
C TRP A 79 -2.01 -24.30 -20.68
N ASP A 80 -1.09 -24.61 -21.58
CA ASP A 80 -1.38 -25.25 -22.85
C ASP A 80 -1.76 -26.73 -22.73
N THR A 81 -1.28 -27.40 -21.66
CA THR A 81 -1.47 -28.84 -21.47
C THR A 81 -2.84 -29.20 -20.92
N PHE A 82 -3.32 -28.43 -19.93
CA PHE A 82 -4.57 -28.72 -19.22
C PHE A 82 -5.79 -28.00 -19.79
N GLY A 83 -5.59 -26.99 -20.62
CA GLY A 83 -6.63 -26.15 -21.16
C GLY A 83 -7.48 -25.43 -20.09
N HIS A 84 -8.55 -24.79 -20.51
CA HIS A 84 -9.38 -23.99 -19.59
C HIS A 84 -10.07 -24.81 -18.50
N SER A 85 -10.47 -26.05 -18.81
CA SER A 85 -11.12 -26.95 -17.84
C SER A 85 -10.16 -27.34 -16.71
N GLY A 86 -8.92 -27.67 -17.05
CA GLY A 86 -7.90 -28.02 -16.07
C GLY A 86 -7.54 -26.82 -15.18
N LEU A 87 -7.37 -25.63 -15.76
CA LEU A 87 -7.11 -24.40 -15.02
C LEU A 87 -8.25 -24.05 -14.05
N PHE A 88 -9.50 -24.24 -14.46
CA PHE A 88 -10.65 -24.02 -13.60
C PHE A 88 -10.63 -24.95 -12.38
N VAL A 89 -10.45 -26.26 -12.61
CA VAL A 89 -10.39 -27.26 -11.51
C VAL A 89 -9.23 -26.97 -10.56
N ILE A 90 -8.04 -26.68 -11.10
CA ILE A 90 -6.86 -26.38 -10.29
C ILE A 90 -7.07 -25.10 -9.48
N SER A 91 -7.65 -24.06 -10.06
CA SER A 91 -7.95 -22.81 -9.36
C SER A 91 -8.94 -23.02 -8.20
N ILE A 92 -9.99 -23.83 -8.40
CA ILE A 92 -10.91 -24.21 -7.34
C ILE A 92 -10.18 -24.96 -6.23
N LEU A 93 -9.33 -25.92 -6.57
CA LEU A 93 -8.56 -26.69 -5.58
C LEU A 93 -7.66 -25.78 -4.76
N TYR A 94 -6.90 -24.86 -5.39
CA TYR A 94 -6.09 -23.89 -4.66
C TYR A 94 -6.93 -23.01 -3.75
N PHE A 95 -8.04 -22.48 -4.24
CA PHE A 95 -8.95 -21.67 -3.44
C PHE A 95 -9.43 -22.43 -2.19
N ILE A 96 -9.93 -23.66 -2.36
CA ILE A 96 -10.41 -24.49 -1.27
C ILE A 96 -9.29 -24.80 -0.27
N ILE A 97 -8.12 -25.20 -0.75
CA ILE A 97 -6.96 -25.54 0.10
C ILE A 97 -6.55 -24.29 0.93
N PHE A 98 -6.42 -23.12 0.31
CA PHE A 98 -6.05 -21.90 1.01
C PHE A 98 -7.10 -21.50 2.06
N VAL A 99 -8.39 -21.65 1.76
CA VAL A 99 -9.45 -21.35 2.71
C VAL A 99 -9.46 -22.35 3.89
N ILE A 100 -9.30 -23.63 3.63
CA ILE A 100 -9.27 -24.67 4.68
C ILE A 100 -8.08 -24.47 5.60
N ILE A 101 -6.87 -24.37 5.04
CA ILE A 101 -5.64 -24.21 5.83
C ILE A 101 -5.64 -22.84 6.52
N GLY A 102 -6.09 -21.79 5.82
CA GLY A 102 -6.25 -20.46 6.41
C GLY A 102 -7.16 -20.45 7.63
N ASN A 103 -8.32 -21.13 7.52
CA ASN A 103 -9.27 -21.25 8.62
C ASN A 103 -8.70 -22.06 9.80
N PHE A 104 -8.00 -23.16 9.51
CA PHE A 104 -7.33 -23.98 10.51
C PHE A 104 -6.28 -23.16 11.29
N LEU A 105 -5.42 -22.41 10.61
CA LEU A 105 -4.39 -21.57 11.24
C LEU A 105 -5.01 -20.42 12.03
N TRP A 106 -6.04 -19.78 11.47
CA TRP A 106 -6.76 -18.70 12.14
C TRP A 106 -7.40 -19.15 13.45
N ASN A 107 -8.04 -20.33 13.46
CA ASN A 107 -8.65 -20.92 14.65
C ASN A 107 -7.60 -21.32 15.70
N LYS A 108 -6.39 -21.64 15.29
CA LYS A 108 -5.22 -21.85 16.17
C LYS A 108 -4.60 -20.52 16.67
N LYS A 109 -5.27 -19.39 16.52
CA LYS A 109 -4.81 -18.05 16.90
C LYS A 109 -3.55 -17.56 16.12
N LYS A 110 -3.16 -18.24 15.06
CA LYS A 110 -2.07 -17.83 14.16
C LYS A 110 -2.64 -16.93 13.05
N LYS A 111 -2.95 -15.66 13.42
CA LYS A 111 -3.66 -14.71 12.54
C LYS A 111 -2.86 -14.33 11.29
N THR A 112 -1.54 -14.10 11.40
CA THR A 112 -0.70 -13.66 10.27
C THR A 112 -0.64 -14.71 9.16
N PRO A 113 -0.21 -15.97 9.38
CA PRO A 113 -0.17 -16.96 8.30
C PRO A 113 -1.57 -17.35 7.82
N GLY A 114 -2.58 -17.42 8.71
CA GLY A 114 -3.96 -17.65 8.29
C GLY A 114 -4.51 -16.53 7.40
N GLY A 115 -4.23 -15.27 7.74
CA GLY A 115 -4.60 -14.10 6.96
C GLY A 115 -3.92 -14.06 5.59
N LEU A 116 -2.62 -14.42 5.52
CA LEU A 116 -1.89 -14.53 4.25
C LEU A 116 -2.51 -15.56 3.30
N LEU A 117 -2.94 -16.71 3.82
CA LEU A 117 -3.61 -17.72 2.99
C LEU A 117 -4.97 -17.24 2.48
N TYR A 118 -5.71 -16.42 3.24
CA TYR A 118 -6.92 -15.79 2.72
C TYR A 118 -6.60 -14.77 1.62
N VAL A 119 -5.50 -14.02 1.73
CA VAL A 119 -5.05 -13.13 0.64
C VAL A 119 -4.72 -13.96 -0.60
N CYS A 120 -4.00 -15.08 -0.46
CA CYS A 120 -3.73 -16.01 -1.58
C CYS A 120 -5.04 -16.53 -2.19
N ALA A 121 -6.03 -16.93 -1.37
CA ALA A 121 -7.33 -17.39 -1.85
C ALA A 121 -8.05 -16.32 -2.68
N VAL A 122 -8.09 -15.07 -2.22
CA VAL A 122 -8.70 -13.96 -2.99
C VAL A 122 -7.93 -13.69 -4.27
N SER A 123 -6.60 -13.79 -4.26
CA SER A 123 -5.76 -13.58 -5.45
C SER A 123 -5.92 -14.64 -6.54
N VAL A 124 -6.47 -15.81 -6.22
CA VAL A 124 -6.80 -16.86 -7.21
C VAL A 124 -8.13 -16.59 -7.94
N ILE A 125 -9.01 -15.76 -7.37
CA ILE A 125 -10.36 -15.51 -7.92
C ILE A 125 -10.35 -15.01 -9.37
N PRO A 126 -9.49 -14.05 -9.77
CA PRO A 126 -9.46 -13.62 -11.17
C PRO A 126 -9.23 -14.77 -12.14
N LEU A 127 -8.28 -15.65 -11.83
CA LEU A 127 -7.97 -16.80 -12.67
C LEU A 127 -9.12 -17.80 -12.71
N LEU A 128 -9.79 -18.04 -11.58
CA LEU A 128 -10.94 -18.93 -11.49
C LEU A 128 -12.10 -18.42 -12.34
N VAL A 129 -12.41 -17.12 -12.25
CA VAL A 129 -13.49 -16.50 -13.04
C VAL A 129 -13.13 -16.50 -14.51
N TRP A 130 -11.90 -16.15 -14.88
CA TRP A 130 -11.44 -16.20 -16.28
C TRP A 130 -11.57 -17.61 -16.88
N ALA A 131 -11.09 -18.63 -16.16
CA ALA A 131 -11.21 -20.02 -16.64
C ALA A 131 -12.67 -20.46 -16.78
N PHE A 132 -13.55 -20.01 -15.89
CA PHE A 132 -15.00 -20.25 -15.98
C PHE A 132 -15.61 -19.55 -17.21
N GLU A 133 -15.28 -18.29 -17.47
CA GLU A 133 -15.76 -17.55 -18.64
C GLU A 133 -15.33 -18.20 -19.97
N CYS A 134 -14.10 -18.72 -20.01
CA CYS A 134 -13.62 -19.50 -21.14
C CYS A 134 -14.43 -20.80 -21.34
N LEU A 135 -14.80 -21.49 -20.25
CA LEU A 135 -15.60 -22.72 -20.32
C LEU A 135 -17.02 -22.49 -20.83
N ILE A 136 -17.65 -21.38 -20.42
CA ILE A 136 -19.04 -21.05 -20.89
C ILE A 136 -19.05 -20.32 -22.24
N GLY A 137 -17.87 -20.06 -22.83
CA GLY A 137 -17.72 -19.48 -24.16
C GLY A 137 -17.95 -17.97 -24.24
N ILE A 138 -17.89 -17.25 -23.12
CA ILE A 138 -17.88 -15.77 -23.08
C ILE A 138 -16.55 -15.25 -23.60
N MET A 139 -15.45 -15.93 -23.26
CA MET A 139 -14.10 -15.62 -23.73
C MET A 139 -13.73 -16.41 -24.98
N PRO A 140 -12.98 -15.84 -25.94
CA PRO A 140 -12.45 -16.57 -27.07
C PRO A 140 -11.56 -17.74 -26.63
N LYS A 141 -11.70 -18.89 -27.32
CA LYS A 141 -10.92 -20.09 -27.00
C LYS A 141 -9.48 -20.04 -27.51
N ASP A 142 -9.22 -19.26 -28.55
CA ASP A 142 -7.92 -19.18 -29.22
C ASP A 142 -7.15 -17.95 -28.73
N LEU A 143 -6.20 -18.21 -27.83
CA LEU A 143 -5.29 -17.19 -27.27
C LEU A 143 -4.19 -16.73 -28.25
N ASN A 144 -4.14 -17.31 -29.47
CA ASN A 144 -3.11 -16.98 -30.46
C ASN A 144 -3.26 -15.59 -31.07
N GLU A 145 -4.42 -14.94 -30.90
CA GLU A 145 -4.67 -13.58 -31.37
C GLU A 145 -4.66 -12.59 -30.23
N TYR A 146 -3.49 -12.43 -29.60
CA TYR A 146 -3.28 -11.48 -28.51
C TYR A 146 -3.67 -10.04 -28.89
N ASN A 147 -3.65 -9.69 -30.14
CA ASN A 147 -4.07 -8.37 -30.64
C ASN A 147 -5.60 -8.19 -30.65
N ASP A 148 -6.37 -9.26 -30.91
CA ASP A 148 -7.84 -9.22 -30.85
C ASP A 148 -8.36 -9.40 -29.41
N PHE A 149 -7.53 -9.96 -28.54
CA PHE A 149 -7.78 -10.15 -27.11
C PHE A 149 -8.20 -8.86 -26.41
N HIS A 150 -7.60 -7.72 -26.71
CA HIS A 150 -7.95 -6.42 -26.11
C HIS A 150 -9.35 -5.90 -26.46
N ILE A 151 -9.95 -6.32 -27.58
CA ILE A 151 -11.24 -5.80 -28.04
C ILE A 151 -12.41 -6.61 -27.48
N LEU A 152 -12.27 -7.93 -27.38
CA LEU A 152 -13.32 -8.86 -26.95
C LEU A 152 -13.40 -9.05 -25.42
N ILE A 153 -12.34 -8.79 -24.69
CA ILE A 153 -12.22 -9.06 -23.25
C ILE A 153 -12.83 -7.97 -22.37
N ARG A 154 -13.19 -6.84 -22.93
CA ARG A 154 -13.64 -5.64 -22.18
C ARG A 154 -14.77 -5.90 -21.17
N SER A 155 -15.63 -6.88 -21.38
CA SER A 155 -16.71 -7.22 -20.44
C SER A 155 -16.34 -8.34 -19.46
N GLY A 156 -15.51 -9.29 -19.87
CA GLY A 156 -15.13 -10.43 -19.05
C GLY A 156 -14.19 -10.03 -17.89
N TRP A 157 -13.26 -9.13 -18.11
CA TRP A 157 -12.34 -8.66 -17.07
C TRP A 157 -13.06 -7.98 -15.91
N ILE A 158 -14.11 -7.23 -16.19
CA ILE A 158 -14.94 -6.60 -15.16
C ILE A 158 -15.55 -7.64 -14.21
N LEU A 159 -15.95 -8.81 -14.71
CA LEU A 159 -16.46 -9.90 -13.86
C LEU A 159 -15.38 -10.45 -12.92
N MET A 160 -14.14 -10.63 -13.42
CA MET A 160 -13.00 -11.04 -12.60
C MET A 160 -12.71 -10.05 -11.48
N GLU A 161 -12.73 -8.76 -11.79
CA GLU A 161 -12.47 -7.67 -10.86
C GLU A 161 -13.57 -7.56 -9.81
N LEU A 162 -14.83 -7.54 -10.23
CA LEU A 162 -15.98 -7.49 -9.32
C LEU A 162 -16.04 -8.72 -8.41
N ALA A 163 -15.77 -9.92 -8.94
CA ALA A 163 -15.71 -11.14 -8.14
C ALA A 163 -14.59 -11.08 -7.10
N THR A 164 -13.42 -10.55 -7.48
CA THR A 164 -12.27 -10.38 -6.58
C THR A 164 -12.60 -9.37 -5.46
N ILE A 165 -13.17 -8.22 -5.82
CA ILE A 165 -13.59 -7.19 -4.87
C ILE A 165 -14.65 -7.75 -3.92
N PHE A 166 -15.66 -8.41 -4.46
CA PHE A 166 -16.74 -9.01 -3.66
C PHE A 166 -16.20 -10.07 -2.69
N THR A 167 -15.39 -11.01 -3.18
CA THR A 167 -14.79 -12.06 -2.34
C THR A 167 -13.86 -11.46 -1.29
N GLY A 168 -13.06 -10.48 -1.65
CA GLY A 168 -12.20 -9.74 -0.73
C GLY A 168 -12.99 -9.08 0.40
N PHE A 169 -14.09 -8.40 0.10
CA PHE A 169 -14.97 -7.81 1.11
C PHE A 169 -15.65 -8.86 1.99
N VAL A 170 -16.07 -9.99 1.44
CA VAL A 170 -16.62 -11.10 2.22
C VAL A 170 -15.60 -11.60 3.23
N PHE A 171 -14.37 -11.89 2.79
CA PHE A 171 -13.33 -12.32 3.72
C PHE A 171 -12.96 -11.23 4.73
N LEU A 172 -12.89 -9.96 4.33
CA LEU A 172 -12.58 -8.85 5.24
C LEU A 172 -13.66 -8.70 6.34
N LYS A 173 -14.92 -8.94 6.01
CA LYS A 173 -16.03 -8.94 6.98
C LYS A 173 -15.92 -10.08 8.00
N TYR A 174 -15.55 -11.28 7.55
CA TYR A 174 -15.42 -12.45 8.43
C TYR A 174 -14.08 -12.52 9.17
N ARG A 175 -13.02 -12.04 8.53
CA ARG A 175 -11.64 -12.14 9.02
C ARG A 175 -10.98 -10.76 8.93
N LYS A 176 -10.91 -10.07 10.06
CA LYS A 176 -10.34 -8.72 10.16
C LYS A 176 -8.81 -8.79 9.97
N PHE A 177 -8.35 -8.82 8.71
CA PHE A 177 -6.94 -8.87 8.36
C PHE A 177 -6.63 -7.78 7.33
N PRO A 178 -5.83 -6.72 7.69
CA PRO A 178 -5.64 -5.54 6.84
C PRO A 178 -5.08 -5.82 5.45
N LEU A 179 -4.22 -6.84 5.30
CA LEU A 179 -3.63 -7.17 4.01
C LEU A 179 -4.66 -7.64 2.96
N LEU A 180 -5.87 -8.06 3.37
CA LEU A 180 -6.96 -8.39 2.44
C LEU A 180 -7.40 -7.19 1.60
N THR A 181 -7.11 -5.96 2.04
CA THR A 181 -7.37 -4.76 1.23
C THR A 181 -6.47 -4.67 0.00
N LEU A 182 -5.30 -5.36 -0.02
CA LEU A 182 -4.37 -5.35 -1.16
C LEU A 182 -5.01 -5.89 -2.45
N PRO A 183 -5.54 -7.14 -2.52
CA PRO A 183 -6.16 -7.64 -3.75
C PRO A 183 -7.42 -6.85 -4.13
N ILE A 184 -8.15 -6.29 -3.16
CA ILE A 184 -9.29 -5.42 -3.43
C ILE A 184 -8.83 -4.14 -4.15
N CYS A 185 -7.80 -3.45 -3.62
CA CYS A 185 -7.27 -2.24 -4.22
C CYS A 185 -6.68 -2.50 -5.61
N TYR A 186 -5.99 -3.64 -5.80
CA TYR A 186 -5.46 -4.06 -7.09
C TYR A 186 -6.58 -4.26 -8.12
N ALA A 187 -7.66 -4.98 -7.77
CA ALA A 187 -8.81 -5.15 -8.62
C ALA A 187 -9.54 -3.83 -8.91
N MET A 188 -9.63 -2.92 -7.95
CA MET A 188 -10.20 -1.58 -8.17
C MET A 188 -9.38 -0.75 -9.15
N TRP A 189 -8.06 -0.91 -9.15
CA TRP A 189 -7.20 -0.25 -10.13
C TRP A 189 -7.52 -0.71 -11.55
N TYR A 190 -7.57 -2.01 -11.82
CA TYR A 190 -7.94 -2.55 -13.13
C TYR A 190 -9.36 -2.12 -13.53
N LEU A 191 -10.32 -2.25 -12.61
CA LEU A 191 -11.70 -1.83 -12.84
C LEU A 191 -11.80 -0.36 -13.27
N SER A 192 -10.93 0.52 -12.76
CA SER A 192 -10.91 1.93 -13.15
C SER A 192 -10.58 2.15 -14.63
N MET A 193 -9.81 1.24 -15.22
CA MET A 193 -9.44 1.30 -16.64
C MET A 193 -10.47 0.59 -17.53
N ASP A 194 -11.05 -0.50 -17.04
CA ASP A 194 -11.93 -1.37 -17.81
C ASP A 194 -13.39 -0.91 -17.80
N ILE A 195 -13.77 -0.05 -16.86
CA ILE A 195 -15.10 0.57 -16.83
C ILE A 195 -15.31 1.58 -17.99
N VAL A 196 -14.22 2.17 -18.50
CA VAL A 196 -14.29 3.21 -19.55
C VAL A 196 -14.84 2.65 -20.86
N PRO A 197 -14.33 1.52 -21.41
CA PRO A 197 -14.94 0.90 -22.59
C PRO A 197 -16.40 0.53 -22.40
N LEU A 198 -16.77 0.12 -21.18
CA LEU A 198 -18.17 -0.22 -20.87
C LEU A 198 -19.08 1.01 -20.94
N CYS A 199 -18.64 2.16 -20.46
CA CYS A 199 -19.40 3.41 -20.47
C CYS A 199 -19.51 4.03 -21.87
N LEU A 200 -18.47 3.89 -22.70
CA LEU A 200 -18.42 4.47 -24.05
C LEU A 200 -19.15 3.61 -25.10
N GLY A 201 -19.42 2.35 -24.79
CA GLY A 201 -19.95 1.37 -25.75
C GLY A 201 -18.90 0.89 -26.75
N GLN A 202 -19.29 -0.11 -27.56
CA GLN A 202 -18.38 -0.80 -28.50
C GLN A 202 -17.92 0.06 -29.70
N ALA A 203 -18.59 1.20 -29.95
CA ALA A 203 -18.31 2.05 -31.12
C ALA A 203 -17.12 3.00 -30.95
N ILE A 204 -16.63 3.22 -29.72
CA ILE A 204 -15.58 4.21 -29.42
C ILE A 204 -14.44 3.50 -28.71
N GLU A 205 -13.25 3.53 -29.34
CA GLU A 205 -12.03 3.08 -28.65
C GLU A 205 -11.60 4.09 -27.60
N PRO A 206 -11.50 3.69 -26.31
CA PRO A 206 -11.11 4.62 -25.28
C PRO A 206 -9.64 5.01 -25.42
N THR A 207 -9.40 6.31 -25.44
CA THR A 207 -8.05 6.85 -25.41
C THR A 207 -7.40 6.63 -24.04
N TRP A 208 -6.08 6.62 -24.00
CA TRP A 208 -5.33 6.58 -22.73
C TRP A 208 -5.71 7.73 -21.79
N GLY A 209 -6.00 8.91 -22.32
CA GLY A 209 -6.46 10.05 -21.52
C GLY A 209 -7.78 9.78 -20.79
N MET A 210 -8.74 9.14 -21.44
CA MET A 210 -10.03 8.77 -20.82
C MET A 210 -9.83 7.74 -19.70
N ARG A 211 -8.98 6.73 -19.91
CA ARG A 211 -8.64 5.74 -18.88
C ARG A 211 -7.94 6.38 -17.69
N ASN A 212 -6.98 7.25 -17.92
CA ASN A 212 -6.28 7.99 -16.87
C ASN A 212 -7.24 8.90 -16.08
N PHE A 213 -8.22 9.52 -16.75
CA PHE A 213 -9.23 10.33 -16.08
C PHE A 213 -10.12 9.49 -15.14
N ALA A 214 -10.58 8.33 -15.62
CA ALA A 214 -11.33 7.40 -14.77
C ALA A 214 -10.47 6.91 -13.57
N THR A 215 -9.19 6.59 -13.84
CA THR A 215 -8.25 6.19 -12.78
C THR A 215 -8.06 7.31 -11.73
N CYS A 216 -8.03 8.58 -12.13
CA CYS A 216 -7.99 9.71 -11.19
C CYS A 216 -9.23 9.72 -10.28
N ILE A 217 -10.43 9.51 -10.83
CA ILE A 217 -11.67 9.48 -10.04
C ILE A 217 -11.62 8.33 -9.02
N PHE A 218 -11.29 7.12 -9.46
CA PHE A 218 -11.18 5.97 -8.56
C PHE A 218 -10.10 6.18 -7.47
N ALA A 219 -8.95 6.73 -7.85
CA ALA A 219 -7.88 7.05 -6.91
C ALA A 219 -8.34 8.05 -5.84
N LEU A 220 -9.05 9.11 -6.23
CA LEU A 220 -9.59 10.09 -5.28
C LEU A 220 -10.64 9.46 -4.36
N LEU A 221 -11.51 8.59 -4.87
CA LEU A 221 -12.48 7.84 -4.04
C LEU A 221 -11.76 6.93 -3.04
N MET A 222 -10.72 6.22 -3.48
CA MET A 222 -9.91 5.36 -2.60
C MET A 222 -9.20 6.17 -1.51
N LEU A 223 -8.60 7.30 -1.87
CA LEU A 223 -7.94 8.20 -0.91
C LEU A 223 -8.94 8.82 0.06
N GLY A 224 -10.10 9.24 -0.41
CA GLY A 224 -11.18 9.75 0.43
C GLY A 224 -11.69 8.71 1.43
N TYR A 225 -11.83 7.45 0.98
CA TYR A 225 -12.19 6.35 1.87
C TYR A 225 -11.09 6.01 2.88
N ALA A 226 -9.81 6.05 2.45
CA ALA A 226 -8.67 5.86 3.33
C ALA A 226 -8.62 6.93 4.45
N LEU A 227 -8.87 8.22 4.10
CA LEU A 227 -8.98 9.31 5.07
C LEU A 227 -10.13 9.08 6.07
N LYS A 228 -11.28 8.59 5.58
CA LYS A 228 -12.41 8.26 6.45
C LYS A 228 -12.06 7.16 7.44
N LEU A 229 -11.35 6.11 6.99
CA LEU A 229 -10.90 5.03 7.87
C LEU A 229 -9.87 5.49 8.92
N ASP A 230 -8.98 6.41 8.55
CA ASP A 230 -7.99 6.97 9.49
C ASP A 230 -8.63 7.85 10.57
N ASN A 231 -9.73 8.53 10.23
CA ASN A 231 -10.47 9.35 11.20
C ASN A 231 -11.35 8.50 12.15
N ASP A 232 -11.59 7.24 11.82
CA ASP A 232 -12.37 6.33 12.68
C ASP A 232 -11.49 5.76 13.80
N LYS A 233 -11.57 6.38 14.98
CA LYS A 233 -10.83 6.00 16.20
C LYS A 233 -11.14 4.58 16.71
N GLN A 234 -12.17 3.90 16.18
CA GLN A 234 -12.53 2.53 16.57
C GLN A 234 -11.66 1.48 15.88
N ASN A 235 -11.02 1.81 14.77
CA ASN A 235 -10.15 0.91 14.04
C ASN A 235 -8.75 0.85 14.67
N LYS A 236 -8.46 -0.27 15.36
CA LYS A 236 -7.12 -0.52 15.94
C LYS A 236 -6.08 -0.97 14.90
N GLU A 237 -6.51 -1.42 13.73
CA GLU A 237 -5.66 -1.95 12.67
C GLU A 237 -5.66 -1.00 11.46
N ASP A 238 -4.52 -0.87 10.78
CA ASP A 238 -4.33 0.04 9.66
C ASP A 238 -4.87 -0.57 8.34
N TYR A 239 -6.20 -0.54 8.15
CA TYR A 239 -6.85 -0.95 6.89
C TYR A 239 -6.65 0.07 5.78
N SER A 240 -6.28 1.32 6.10
CA SER A 240 -6.09 2.39 5.14
C SER A 240 -4.75 2.30 4.40
N HIS A 241 -3.79 1.51 4.90
CA HIS A 241 -2.43 1.42 4.38
C HIS A 241 -2.38 1.12 2.86
N TRP A 242 -3.05 0.06 2.43
CA TRP A 242 -3.06 -0.33 1.02
C TRP A 242 -3.91 0.61 0.15
N LEU A 243 -4.98 1.18 0.71
CA LEU A 243 -5.77 2.20 0.03
C LEU A 243 -4.93 3.44 -0.28
N TYR A 244 -4.07 3.87 0.66
CA TYR A 244 -3.13 4.97 0.39
C TYR A 244 -2.08 4.60 -0.64
N ILE A 245 -1.52 3.39 -0.58
CA ILE A 245 -0.50 2.97 -1.55
C ILE A 245 -1.10 2.97 -2.96
N PHE A 246 -2.20 2.27 -3.17
CA PHE A 246 -2.82 2.18 -4.48
C PHE A 246 -3.43 3.52 -4.92
N GLY A 247 -4.20 4.19 -4.07
CA GLY A 247 -4.79 5.48 -4.40
C GLY A 247 -3.76 6.54 -4.75
N ALA A 248 -2.66 6.61 -4.00
CA ALA A 248 -1.59 7.55 -4.30
C ALA A 248 -0.84 7.20 -5.59
N THR A 249 -0.45 5.93 -5.80
CA THR A 249 0.26 5.52 -7.02
C THR A 249 -0.61 5.66 -8.27
N MET A 250 -1.90 5.32 -8.18
CA MET A 250 -2.87 5.49 -9.27
C MET A 250 -3.03 6.96 -9.63
N LEU A 251 -3.26 7.83 -8.64
CA LEU A 251 -3.43 9.26 -8.87
C LEU A 251 -2.17 9.87 -9.49
N TRP A 252 -1.02 9.55 -8.93
CA TRP A 252 0.27 10.00 -9.42
C TRP A 252 0.53 9.54 -10.85
N GLY A 253 0.39 8.25 -11.12
CA GLY A 253 0.63 7.67 -12.43
C GLY A 253 -0.32 8.22 -13.50
N ALA A 254 -1.60 8.37 -13.18
CA ALA A 254 -2.60 8.91 -14.10
C ALA A 254 -2.33 10.39 -14.44
N ILE A 255 -1.99 11.23 -13.44
CA ILE A 255 -1.69 12.64 -13.68
C ILE A 255 -0.38 12.79 -14.47
N ILE A 256 0.67 12.04 -14.10
CA ILE A 256 1.93 12.04 -14.88
C ILE A 256 1.69 11.62 -16.33
N SER A 257 0.89 10.57 -16.56
CA SER A 257 0.56 10.11 -17.90
C SER A 257 -0.26 11.13 -18.70
N ILE A 258 -1.15 11.90 -18.04
CA ILE A 258 -1.87 12.99 -18.70
C ILE A 258 -0.91 14.13 -19.06
N LEU A 259 -0.05 14.55 -18.12
CA LEU A 259 0.92 15.62 -18.37
C LEU A 259 1.93 15.24 -19.46
N ALA A 260 2.40 13.98 -19.47
CA ALA A 260 3.33 13.47 -20.48
C ALA A 260 2.78 13.57 -21.92
N GLN A 261 1.46 13.56 -22.10
CA GLN A 261 0.86 13.78 -23.44
C GLN A 261 1.07 15.22 -23.95
N PHE A 262 1.34 16.17 -23.06
CA PHE A 262 1.60 17.57 -23.38
C PHE A 262 3.10 17.92 -23.39
N GLU A 263 3.98 16.97 -22.98
CA GLU A 263 5.41 17.20 -22.84
C GLU A 263 6.18 17.18 -24.17
N CYS A 264 5.63 16.56 -25.24
CA CYS A 264 6.35 16.27 -26.48
C CYS A 264 7.06 17.46 -27.15
N ASP A 265 6.67 18.74 -26.87
CA ASP A 265 7.34 19.95 -27.36
C ASP A 265 7.18 21.14 -26.40
N ASN A 266 6.90 20.90 -25.10
CA ASN A 266 6.53 21.97 -24.19
C ASN A 266 7.26 21.90 -22.84
N GLU A 267 8.35 22.66 -22.71
CA GLU A 267 9.11 22.79 -21.46
C GLU A 267 8.25 23.24 -20.27
N PHE A 268 7.16 23.94 -20.54
CA PHE A 268 6.22 24.35 -19.51
C PHE A 268 5.47 23.16 -18.90
N ALA A 269 5.18 22.12 -19.69
CA ALA A 269 4.54 20.90 -19.18
C ALA A 269 5.49 20.12 -18.24
N TYR A 270 6.79 20.03 -18.60
CA TYR A 270 7.80 19.45 -17.71
C TYR A 270 7.91 20.21 -16.38
N PHE A 271 7.85 21.54 -16.42
CA PHE A 271 7.86 22.37 -15.23
C PHE A 271 6.61 22.16 -14.37
N LEU A 272 5.42 22.02 -14.98
CA LEU A 272 4.19 21.68 -14.25
C LEU A 272 4.28 20.30 -13.60
N THR A 273 4.86 19.33 -14.29
CA THR A 273 5.12 18.00 -13.74
C THR A 273 6.03 18.08 -12.49
N ALA A 274 7.07 18.92 -12.53
CA ALA A 274 7.94 19.14 -11.38
C ALA A 274 7.18 19.76 -10.19
N ILE A 275 6.36 20.79 -10.44
CA ILE A 275 5.52 21.44 -9.41
C ILE A 275 4.56 20.40 -8.80
N PHE A 276 3.89 19.61 -9.64
CA PHE A 276 2.98 18.57 -9.16
C PHE A 276 3.70 17.58 -8.24
N ASN A 277 4.89 17.10 -8.61
CA ASN A 277 5.67 16.19 -7.80
C ASN A 277 6.11 16.83 -6.46
N PHE A 278 6.42 18.11 -6.47
CA PHE A 278 6.71 18.86 -5.24
C PHE A 278 5.50 18.94 -4.31
N ILE A 279 4.31 19.25 -4.86
CA ILE A 279 3.05 19.26 -4.10
C ILE A 279 2.78 17.86 -3.53
N TYR A 280 3.05 16.82 -4.32
CA TYR A 280 2.85 15.44 -3.91
C TYR A 280 3.74 15.04 -2.72
N MET A 281 5.02 15.46 -2.74
CA MET A 281 5.91 15.31 -1.58
C MET A 281 5.39 16.06 -0.35
N PHE A 282 4.80 17.24 -0.56
CA PHE A 282 4.24 18.04 0.54
C PHE A 282 3.01 17.38 1.17
N ILE A 283 2.14 16.76 0.36
CA ILE A 283 0.99 15.98 0.84
C ILE A 283 1.44 14.83 1.75
N SER A 284 2.61 14.23 1.51
CA SER A 284 3.18 13.19 2.39
C SER A 284 3.35 13.64 3.84
N ILE A 285 3.75 14.90 4.02
CA ILE A 285 3.94 15.48 5.35
C ILE A 285 2.59 15.65 6.07
N LEU A 286 1.57 16.11 5.33
CA LEU A 286 0.23 16.34 5.87
C LEU A 286 -0.46 15.05 6.27
N LEU A 287 -0.40 14.04 5.41
CA LEU A 287 -1.06 12.75 5.62
C LEU A 287 -0.22 11.77 6.45
N LYS A 288 1.06 12.07 6.70
CA LYS A 288 2.03 11.17 7.37
C LYS A 288 2.16 9.81 6.67
N ARG A 289 1.95 9.78 5.35
CA ARG A 289 1.99 8.57 4.51
C ARG A 289 3.16 8.66 3.51
N LYS A 290 4.16 7.78 3.70
CA LYS A 290 5.43 7.79 2.95
C LYS A 290 5.28 7.61 1.43
N VAL A 291 4.20 6.96 0.96
CA VAL A 291 3.98 6.67 -0.45
C VAL A 291 3.98 7.95 -1.31
N PHE A 292 3.36 9.03 -0.83
CA PHE A 292 3.33 10.32 -1.54
C PHE A 292 4.74 10.91 -1.71
N MET A 293 5.60 10.76 -0.70
CA MET A 293 6.99 11.19 -0.76
C MET A 293 7.77 10.40 -1.82
N VAL A 294 7.58 9.08 -1.83
CA VAL A 294 8.29 8.19 -2.77
C VAL A 294 7.88 8.49 -4.22
N CYS A 295 6.57 8.59 -4.49
CA CYS A 295 6.07 8.92 -5.82
C CYS A 295 6.55 10.29 -6.28
N GLY A 296 6.42 11.32 -5.44
CA GLY A 296 6.88 12.67 -5.75
C GLY A 296 8.39 12.75 -5.97
N ALA A 297 9.19 12.02 -5.17
CA ALA A 297 10.64 11.96 -5.34
C ALA A 297 11.05 11.30 -6.66
N ILE A 298 10.38 10.19 -7.04
CA ILE A 298 10.63 9.52 -8.32
C ILE A 298 10.31 10.47 -9.48
N GLY A 299 9.13 11.12 -9.46
CA GLY A 299 8.74 12.05 -10.52
C GLY A 299 9.63 13.29 -10.58
N PHE A 300 10.09 13.80 -9.46
CA PHE A 300 11.04 14.89 -9.43
C PHE A 300 12.42 14.48 -9.97
N TRP A 301 12.85 13.26 -9.69
CA TRP A 301 14.08 12.69 -10.23
C TRP A 301 14.04 12.56 -11.76
N THR A 302 12.88 12.15 -12.33
CA THR A 302 12.70 12.09 -13.80
C THR A 302 12.81 13.48 -14.43
N TYR A 303 12.26 14.52 -13.79
CA TYR A 303 12.43 15.90 -14.23
C TYR A 303 13.90 16.38 -14.20
N LEU A 304 14.63 16.05 -13.14
CA LEU A 304 16.07 16.36 -13.09
C LEU A 304 16.85 15.64 -14.20
N GLY A 305 16.46 14.40 -14.52
CA GLY A 305 17.00 13.66 -15.66
C GLY A 305 16.74 14.38 -16.99
N HIS A 306 15.52 14.85 -17.21
CA HIS A 306 15.17 15.65 -18.40
C HIS A 306 16.05 16.90 -18.51
N LEU A 307 16.17 17.67 -17.43
CA LEU A 307 17.06 18.83 -17.40
C LEU A 307 18.50 18.46 -17.74
N ALA A 308 19.02 17.36 -17.18
CA ALA A 308 20.39 16.92 -17.40
C ALA A 308 20.68 16.55 -18.86
N PHE A 309 19.76 15.77 -19.46
CA PHE A 309 20.02 15.13 -20.75
C PHE A 309 19.50 15.94 -21.95
N GLN A 310 18.51 16.81 -21.76
CA GLN A 310 17.93 17.60 -22.86
C GLN A 310 18.36 19.07 -22.82
N ILE A 311 18.25 19.73 -21.67
CA ILE A 311 18.46 21.18 -21.58
C ILE A 311 19.96 21.52 -21.39
N PHE A 312 20.62 20.79 -20.48
CA PHE A 312 22.00 21.12 -20.06
C PHE A 312 23.05 20.14 -20.58
N LYS A 313 22.72 19.38 -21.63
CA LYS A 313 23.59 18.33 -22.21
C LYS A 313 25.03 18.80 -22.46
N ASP A 314 25.20 20.06 -22.94
CA ASP A 314 26.51 20.62 -23.34
C ASP A 314 27.03 21.65 -22.32
N THR A 315 26.41 21.78 -21.16
CA THR A 315 26.76 22.80 -20.18
C THR A 315 27.50 22.19 -18.99
N PRO A 316 28.81 22.45 -18.81
CA PRO A 316 29.59 21.88 -17.69
C PRO A 316 29.15 22.38 -16.30
N MET A 317 28.32 23.43 -16.22
CA MET A 317 27.82 24.02 -15.00
C MET A 317 26.68 23.19 -14.36
N PHE A 318 26.01 22.31 -15.11
CA PHE A 318 24.84 21.57 -14.61
C PHE A 318 25.13 20.68 -13.38
N PRO A 319 26.22 19.89 -13.35
CA PRO A 319 26.57 19.11 -12.16
C PRO A 319 26.76 19.97 -10.92
N ILE A 320 27.30 21.18 -11.05
CA ILE A 320 27.51 22.13 -9.94
C ILE A 320 26.16 22.59 -9.39
N VAL A 321 25.22 22.95 -10.27
CA VAL A 321 23.85 23.34 -9.89
C VAL A 321 23.13 22.20 -9.16
N LEU A 322 23.28 20.94 -9.62
CA LEU A 322 22.72 19.77 -8.95
C LEU A 322 23.29 19.55 -7.56
N VAL A 323 24.60 19.74 -7.37
CA VAL A 323 25.23 19.64 -6.05
C VAL A 323 24.68 20.70 -5.10
N ILE A 324 24.57 21.96 -5.56
CA ILE A 324 23.99 23.05 -4.76
C ILE A 324 22.55 22.73 -4.39
N PHE A 325 21.76 22.24 -5.34
CA PHE A 325 20.39 21.85 -5.10
C PHE A 325 20.29 20.70 -4.08
N GLY A 326 21.13 19.68 -4.19
CA GLY A 326 21.22 18.58 -3.22
C GLY A 326 21.56 19.07 -1.80
N LEU A 327 22.49 20.02 -1.68
CA LEU A 327 22.82 20.65 -0.41
C LEU A 327 21.64 21.44 0.18
N LEU A 328 20.88 22.16 -0.66
CA LEU A 328 19.66 22.86 -0.22
C LEU A 328 18.61 21.88 0.28
N VAL A 329 18.40 20.74 -0.40
CA VAL A 329 17.45 19.70 0.05
C VAL A 329 17.88 19.14 1.41
N ILE A 330 19.16 18.87 1.61
CA ILE A 330 19.70 18.40 2.91
C ILE A 330 19.47 19.46 3.99
N PHE A 331 19.77 20.71 3.71
CA PHE A 331 19.55 21.83 4.64
C PHE A 331 18.07 21.96 5.02
N PHE A 332 17.18 21.88 4.04
CA PHE A 332 15.73 21.86 4.27
C PHE A 332 15.29 20.67 5.12
N GLY A 333 15.87 19.48 4.89
CA GLY A 333 15.62 18.29 5.71
C GLY A 333 16.01 18.48 7.17
N ILE A 334 17.18 19.10 7.41
CA ILE A 334 17.64 19.41 8.78
C ILE A 334 16.73 20.47 9.43
N TYR A 335 16.37 21.52 8.68
CA TYR A 335 15.47 22.56 9.16
C TYR A 335 14.09 21.99 9.51
N TYR A 336 13.54 21.14 8.63
CA TYR A 336 12.27 20.45 8.87
C TYR A 336 12.36 19.55 10.11
N SER A 337 13.41 18.75 10.25
CA SER A 337 13.61 17.87 11.40
C SER A 337 13.61 18.63 12.73
N LYS A 338 14.20 19.83 12.76
CA LYS A 338 14.22 20.69 13.96
C LYS A 338 12.86 21.35 14.26
N ASN A 339 12.10 21.70 13.24
CA ASN A 339 10.86 22.46 13.36
C ASN A 339 9.61 21.66 13.01
N CYS A 340 9.69 20.34 12.90
CA CYS A 340 8.65 19.44 12.40
C CYS A 340 7.29 19.68 13.08
N LYS A 341 7.23 19.71 14.41
CA LYS A 341 6.00 19.92 15.17
C LYS A 341 5.36 21.30 14.89
N LEU A 342 6.16 22.34 14.87
CA LEU A 342 5.71 23.72 14.68
C LEU A 342 5.21 23.96 13.23
N LEU A 343 5.84 23.31 12.25
CA LEU A 343 5.43 23.35 10.85
C LEU A 343 4.17 22.52 10.62
N GLU A 344 4.06 21.33 11.22
CA GLU A 344 2.87 20.49 11.14
C GLU A 344 1.65 21.20 11.75
N ASP A 345 1.78 21.83 12.92
CA ASP A 345 0.72 22.55 13.60
C ASP A 345 0.26 23.78 12.78
N LYS A 346 1.18 24.57 12.24
CA LYS A 346 0.86 25.69 11.35
C LYS A 346 0.14 25.26 10.09
N LEU A 347 0.60 24.17 9.46
CA LEU A 347 -0.03 23.64 8.24
C LEU A 347 -1.43 23.10 8.51
N ARG A 348 -1.63 22.37 9.60
CA ARG A 348 -2.96 21.88 10.01
C ARG A 348 -3.92 23.01 10.30
N THR A 349 -3.46 24.05 10.98
CA THR A 349 -4.26 25.25 11.25
C THR A 349 -4.64 25.97 9.96
N PHE A 350 -3.71 26.06 9.00
CA PHE A 350 -3.96 26.70 7.71
C PHE A 350 -4.99 25.94 6.84
N ILE A 351 -5.03 24.61 6.94
CA ILE A 351 -5.96 23.75 6.18
C ILE A 351 -7.29 23.54 6.94
N GLY A 352 -7.43 24.07 8.16
CA GLY A 352 -8.65 23.94 8.96
C GLY A 352 -8.86 22.53 9.56
N ILE A 353 -7.83 21.69 9.60
CA ILE A 353 -7.88 20.37 10.24
C ILE A 353 -7.59 20.58 11.74
N ASN A 354 -8.64 20.84 12.52
CA ASN A 354 -8.50 20.98 13.97
C ASN A 354 -8.07 19.64 14.61
N ASN A 355 -7.09 19.73 15.51
CA ASN A 355 -6.76 18.65 16.44
C ASN A 355 -7.92 18.49 17.44
N ASN A 356 -8.80 17.53 17.22
CA ASN A 356 -9.62 16.95 18.27
C ASN A 356 -8.98 15.70 18.82
#